data_2fc66bc2b6c7bfac96dd5d5b0cf2a3df
#
_entry.id   2fc66bc2b6c7bfac96dd5d5b0cf2a3df
#
_cell.length_a   1.000
_cell.length_b   1.000
_cell.length_c   1.000
_cell.angle_alpha   90.00
_cell.angle_beta   90.00
_cell.angle_gamma   90.00
#
_symmetry.space_group_name_H-M   'P 1'
#
loop_
_entity.id
_entity.type
_entity.pdbx_description
1 polymer ?
#
loop_
_entity_poly.entity_id
_entity_poly.type
_entity_poly.pdbx_seq_one_letter_code
_entity_poly.pdbx_strand_id
1 'polypeptide(L)'
;MLTKAAVKNEDPENRAYRKYLYHGISHHLGLDVHDLGTRTEPIKPGMVFTIEPGIYIKEENMGVRIENNFWITNKGNQDLMKNIPITVEEIESLMKRQKK
;
A
#
# COMPACT_ATOMS: atom_id res chain seq x y z
N MET A 1 -11.51 -10.68 -0.76
CA MET A 1 -12.11 -11.96 -0.33
C MET A 1 -11.77 -12.36 1.10
N LEU A 2 -10.55 -12.24 1.54
CA LEU A 2 -10.14 -12.48 2.94
C LEU A 2 -10.85 -11.58 3.95
N THR A 3 -11.23 -10.38 3.56
CA THR A 3 -11.93 -9.42 4.41
C THR A 3 -13.38 -9.80 4.73
N LYS A 4 -14.09 -10.45 3.82
CA LYS A 4 -15.50 -10.84 4.06
C LYS A 4 -15.64 -12.06 4.99
N ALA A 5 -14.74 -13.00 4.94
CA ALA A 5 -14.73 -14.16 5.83
C ALA A 5 -14.22 -13.81 7.23
N ALA A 6 -13.22 -12.91 7.30
CA ALA A 6 -12.64 -12.46 8.57
C ALA A 6 -13.56 -11.49 9.35
N VAL A 7 -14.44 -10.79 8.66
CA VAL A 7 -15.30 -9.75 9.26
C VAL A 7 -16.63 -10.31 9.80
N LYS A 8 -17.01 -11.52 9.39
CA LYS A 8 -18.42 -11.91 9.56
C LYS A 8 -18.85 -12.39 10.92
N ASN A 9 -18.02 -12.95 11.78
CA ASN A 9 -18.54 -13.54 13.01
C ASN A 9 -17.64 -13.59 14.26
N GLU A 10 -16.37 -13.14 14.20
CA GLU A 10 -15.45 -13.37 15.33
C GLU A 10 -14.68 -12.12 15.79
N ASP A 11 -14.95 -10.97 15.20
CA ASP A 11 -14.24 -9.74 15.54
C ASP A 11 -15.22 -8.58 15.78
N PRO A 12 -15.78 -8.46 16.99
CA PRO A 12 -16.71 -7.36 17.32
C PRO A 12 -16.06 -5.97 17.22
N GLU A 13 -14.73 -5.89 17.21
CA GLU A 13 -14.00 -4.64 17.05
C GLU A 13 -13.49 -4.40 15.62
N ASN A 14 -13.86 -5.27 14.68
CA ASN A 14 -13.48 -5.20 13.26
C ASN A 14 -11.95 -5.12 13.03
N ARG A 15 -11.20 -5.93 13.79
CA ARG A 15 -9.72 -5.95 13.77
C ARG A 15 -9.12 -7.18 13.12
N ALA A 16 -9.94 -8.09 12.60
CA ALA A 16 -9.46 -9.35 12.00
C ALA A 16 -8.46 -9.14 10.88
N TYR A 17 -8.55 -8.02 10.15
CA TYR A 17 -7.59 -7.67 9.12
C TYR A 17 -6.15 -7.56 9.64
N ARG A 18 -5.95 -7.20 10.92
CA ARG A 18 -4.63 -7.07 11.56
C ARG A 18 -3.85 -8.37 11.64
N LYS A 19 -4.55 -9.50 11.52
CA LYS A 19 -3.88 -10.81 11.45
C LYS A 19 -2.97 -10.91 10.22
N TYR A 20 -3.34 -10.23 9.14
CA TYR A 20 -2.65 -10.30 7.84
C TYR A 20 -2.00 -8.99 7.43
N LEU A 21 -2.41 -7.87 8.01
CA LEU A 21 -1.84 -6.54 7.79
C LEU A 21 -1.32 -5.98 9.12
N TYR A 22 0.00 -6.01 9.30
CA TYR A 22 0.66 -5.65 10.57
C TYR A 22 1.03 -4.19 10.71
N HIS A 23 1.03 -3.43 9.62
CA HIS A 23 1.51 -2.05 9.57
C HIS A 23 0.43 -1.09 9.06
N GLY A 24 0.68 0.21 9.21
CA GLY A 24 -0.14 1.24 8.58
C GLY A 24 -0.02 1.19 7.05
N ILE A 25 -1.01 1.73 6.36
CA ILE A 25 -1.07 1.68 4.89
C ILE A 25 -0.50 2.93 4.22
N SER A 26 -0.10 3.94 4.99
CA SER A 26 0.35 5.22 4.46
C SER A 26 1.22 5.96 5.46
N HIS A 27 2.20 6.68 4.96
CA HIS A 27 3.01 7.62 5.72
C HIS A 27 3.46 8.79 4.84
N HIS A 28 3.89 9.87 5.47
CA HIS A 28 4.55 10.97 4.77
C HIS A 28 5.86 10.51 4.13
N LEU A 29 6.14 11.01 2.95
CA LEU A 29 7.38 10.78 2.22
C LEU A 29 7.97 12.12 1.81
N GLY A 30 9.25 12.33 2.11
CA GLY A 30 9.96 13.57 1.81
C GLY A 30 11.47 13.37 1.84
N LEU A 31 12.18 14.21 2.59
CA LEU A 31 13.62 14.06 2.78
C LEU A 31 13.95 12.72 3.46
N ASP A 32 13.11 12.31 4.40
CA ASP A 32 13.19 10.99 5.01
C ASP A 32 12.12 10.06 4.40
N VAL A 33 12.43 8.76 4.36
CA VAL A 33 11.48 7.74 3.88
C VAL A 33 10.21 7.76 4.73
N HIS A 34 10.35 7.81 6.04
CA HIS A 34 9.27 8.08 6.97
C HIS A 34 9.41 9.52 7.45
N ASP A 35 8.88 10.43 6.65
CA ASP A 35 9.09 11.86 6.87
C ASP A 35 8.22 12.41 7.99
N LEU A 36 8.60 13.58 8.48
CA LEU A 36 7.90 14.28 9.53
C LEU A 36 6.49 14.68 9.08
N GLY A 37 5.54 14.49 9.98
CA GLY A 37 4.15 14.88 9.76
C GLY A 37 3.27 14.43 10.91
N THR A 38 2.15 15.10 11.09
CA THR A 38 1.17 14.74 12.11
C THR A 38 0.00 14.01 11.47
N ARG A 39 -0.55 13.03 12.18
CA ARG A 39 -1.75 12.30 11.72
C ARG A 39 -3.04 13.08 11.93
N THR A 40 -2.97 14.18 12.65
CA THR A 40 -4.11 15.03 12.99
C THR A 40 -4.23 16.25 12.10
N GLU A 41 -3.20 16.54 11.31
CA GLU A 41 -3.22 17.65 10.36
C GLU A 41 -3.99 17.26 9.09
N PRO A 42 -4.86 18.14 8.58
CA PRO A 42 -5.51 17.91 7.30
C PRO A 42 -4.50 17.74 6.17
N ILE A 43 -4.81 16.85 5.23
CA ILE A 43 -4.00 16.66 4.04
C ILE A 43 -4.07 17.93 3.18
N LYS A 44 -2.90 18.44 2.76
CA LYS A 44 -2.77 19.68 1.98
C LYS A 44 -2.03 19.43 0.67
N PRO A 45 -2.26 20.25 -0.35
CA PRO A 45 -1.45 20.27 -1.57
C PRO A 45 0.04 20.45 -1.24
N GLY A 46 0.88 19.77 -1.99
CA GLY A 46 2.32 19.70 -1.77
C GLY A 46 2.79 18.52 -0.93
N MET A 47 1.91 17.89 -0.18
CA MET A 47 2.24 16.68 0.58
C MET A 47 2.42 15.48 -0.35
N VAL A 48 3.31 14.58 0.03
CA VAL A 48 3.53 13.29 -0.63
C VAL A 48 3.34 12.18 0.40
N PHE A 49 2.57 11.17 0.01
CA PHE A 49 2.28 10.00 0.84
C PHE A 49 2.55 8.70 0.10
N THR A 50 2.95 7.70 0.84
CA THR A 50 2.87 6.33 0.35
C THR A 50 1.45 5.79 0.51
N ILE A 51 1.06 4.84 -0.33
CA ILE A 51 -0.08 3.95 -0.10
C ILE A 51 0.45 2.54 -0.32
N GLU A 52 0.55 1.77 0.76
CA GLU A 52 1.32 0.53 0.81
C GLU A 52 0.61 -0.62 1.54
N PRO A 53 -0.63 -0.95 1.16
CA PRO A 53 -1.29 -2.10 1.76
C PRO A 53 -0.52 -3.39 1.48
N GLY A 54 -0.48 -4.26 2.48
CA GLY A 54 0.20 -5.55 2.37
C GLY A 54 -0.62 -6.66 3.01
N ILE A 55 -0.44 -7.87 2.52
CA ILE A 55 -0.99 -9.09 3.10
C ILE A 55 0.14 -10.03 3.40
N TYR A 56 0.23 -10.48 4.65
CA TYR A 56 1.30 -11.35 5.14
C TYR A 56 0.68 -12.58 5.80
N ILE A 57 0.92 -13.74 5.21
CA ILE A 57 0.37 -15.02 5.68
C ILE A 57 1.51 -15.83 6.26
N LYS A 58 1.68 -15.75 7.58
CA LYS A 58 2.78 -16.38 8.30
C LYS A 58 2.77 -17.90 8.13
N GLU A 59 1.58 -18.50 8.16
CA GLU A 59 1.40 -19.93 8.01
C GLU A 59 1.87 -20.47 6.66
N GLU A 60 1.84 -19.61 5.63
CA GLU A 60 2.30 -19.95 4.28
C GLU A 60 3.69 -19.39 3.95
N ASN A 61 4.29 -18.69 4.91
CA ASN A 61 5.59 -18.04 4.74
C ASN A 61 5.61 -17.08 3.54
N MET A 62 4.51 -16.36 3.33
CA MET A 62 4.26 -15.55 2.15
C MET A 62 3.76 -14.16 2.53
N GLY A 63 4.16 -13.17 1.75
CA GLY A 63 3.64 -11.81 1.84
C GLY A 63 3.70 -11.08 0.51
N VAL A 64 2.75 -10.18 0.29
CA VAL A 64 2.71 -9.30 -0.87
C VAL A 64 2.39 -7.89 -0.39
N ARG A 65 3.15 -6.93 -0.85
CA ARG A 65 2.90 -5.50 -0.68
C ARG A 65 3.01 -4.80 -2.02
N ILE A 66 2.04 -3.94 -2.32
CA ILE A 66 2.09 -3.03 -3.45
C ILE A 66 2.12 -1.62 -2.87
N GLU A 67 3.13 -0.85 -3.25
CA GLU A 67 3.37 0.48 -2.73
C GLU A 67 3.47 1.48 -3.86
N ASN A 68 2.63 2.49 -3.82
CA ASN A 68 2.68 3.63 -4.73
C ASN A 68 2.85 4.92 -3.92
N ASN A 69 3.47 5.91 -4.54
CA ASN A 69 3.66 7.23 -3.97
C ASN A 69 2.72 8.23 -4.63
N PHE A 70 2.00 9.00 -3.84
CA PHE A 70 1.02 9.95 -4.31
C PHE A 70 1.40 11.37 -3.92
N TRP A 71 1.42 12.25 -4.91
CA TRP A 71 1.56 13.69 -4.72
C TRP A 71 0.19 14.34 -4.65
N ILE A 72 -0.06 15.09 -3.58
CA ILE A 72 -1.31 15.81 -3.38
C ILE A 72 -1.21 17.16 -4.07
N THR A 73 -2.14 17.44 -4.96
CA THR A 73 -2.24 18.70 -5.70
C THR A 73 -3.56 19.40 -5.42
N ASN A 74 -3.69 20.65 -5.88
CA ASN A 74 -4.95 21.39 -5.81
C ASN A 74 -6.10 20.74 -6.63
N LYS A 75 -5.74 19.83 -7.56
CA LYS A 75 -6.71 19.14 -8.44
C LYS A 75 -6.95 17.68 -8.02
N GLY A 76 -6.41 17.26 -6.89
CA GLY A 76 -6.49 15.88 -6.42
C GLY A 76 -5.11 15.24 -6.28
N ASN A 77 -5.07 13.93 -6.14
CA ASN A 77 -3.83 13.19 -6.03
C ASN A 77 -3.26 12.79 -7.41
N GLN A 78 -1.97 12.69 -7.49
CA GLN A 78 -1.26 12.12 -8.64
C GLN A 78 -0.42 10.93 -8.21
N ASP A 79 -0.63 9.80 -8.85
CA ASP A 79 0.19 8.62 -8.68
C ASP A 79 1.53 8.82 -9.41
N LEU A 80 2.61 8.94 -8.65
CA LEU A 80 3.96 9.10 -9.20
C LEU A 80 4.50 7.81 -9.81
N MET A 81 3.86 6.67 -9.52
CA MET A 81 4.27 5.34 -9.95
C MET A 81 3.44 4.81 -11.12
N LYS A 82 2.58 5.62 -11.71
CA LYS A 82 1.62 5.22 -12.75
C LYS A 82 2.21 4.50 -13.97
N ASN A 83 3.49 4.73 -14.25
CA ASN A 83 4.20 4.11 -15.38
C ASN A 83 5.04 2.90 -14.98
N ILE A 84 4.96 2.49 -13.72
CA ILE A 84 5.69 1.33 -13.19
C ILE A 84 4.75 0.12 -13.21
N PRO A 85 5.17 -1.00 -13.79
CA PRO A 85 4.37 -2.22 -13.80
C PRO A 85 4.11 -2.74 -12.38
N ILE A 86 2.86 -3.07 -12.09
CA ILE A 86 2.45 -3.61 -10.78
C ILE A 86 1.61 -4.88 -10.89
N THR A 87 1.04 -5.17 -12.06
CA THR A 87 0.27 -6.41 -12.23
C THR A 87 1.19 -7.59 -12.48
N VAL A 88 0.71 -8.79 -12.14
CA VAL A 88 1.46 -10.04 -12.36
C VAL A 88 1.82 -10.18 -13.83
N GLU A 89 0.88 -9.93 -14.73
CA GLU A 89 1.03 -10.06 -16.17
C GLU A 89 2.10 -9.11 -16.73
N GLU A 90 2.10 -7.86 -16.29
CA GLU A 90 3.08 -6.85 -16.70
C GLU A 90 4.49 -7.24 -16.23
N ILE A 91 4.63 -7.62 -14.97
CA ILE A 91 5.92 -7.99 -14.38
C ILE A 91 6.47 -9.25 -15.04
N GLU A 92 5.65 -10.30 -15.20
CA GLU A 92 6.07 -11.53 -15.86
C GLU A 92 6.46 -11.30 -17.32
N SER A 93 5.72 -10.45 -18.04
CA SER A 93 6.04 -10.09 -19.43
C SER A 93 7.40 -9.41 -19.54
N LEU A 94 7.71 -8.49 -18.64
CA LEU A 94 9.01 -7.81 -18.59
C LEU A 94 10.14 -8.77 -18.24
N MET A 95 9.94 -9.63 -17.27
CA MET A 95 10.94 -10.62 -16.86
C MET A 95 11.26 -11.62 -17.97
N LYS A 96 10.27 -12.00 -18.78
CA LYS A 96 10.48 -12.88 -19.94
C LYS A 96 11.34 -12.23 -21.03
N ARG A 97 11.23 -10.90 -21.22
CA ARG A 97 12.05 -10.18 -22.21
C ARG A 97 13.53 -10.11 -21.87
N GLN A 98 13.89 -10.25 -20.60
CA GLN A 98 15.29 -10.20 -20.14
C GLN A 98 16.01 -11.53 -20.21
N LYS A 99 15.34 -12.60 -20.57
CA LYS A 99 15.96 -13.94 -20.78
C LYS A 99 16.49 -14.09 -22.23
N LYS A 100 17.30 -13.16 -22.66
CA LYS A 100 18.11 -13.37 -23.86
C LYS A 100 19.52 -13.81 -23.53
#